data_2f55cd84e54b68248cddab6a95624c19
#
_entry.id   2f55cd84e54b68248cddab6a95624c19
#
_cell.length_a   1.000
_cell.length_b   1.000
_cell.length_c   1.000
_cell.angle_alpha   90.00
_cell.angle_beta   90.00
_cell.angle_gamma   90.00
#
_symmetry.space_group_name_H-M   'P 1'
#
loop_
_entity.id
_entity.type
_entity.pdbx_description
1 polymer ?
#
loop_
_entity_poly.entity_id
_entity_poly.type
_entity_poly.pdbx_seq_one_letter_code
_entity_poly.pdbx_strand_id
1 'polypeptide(L)'
;MKNEFTYRGFVSELDHAIRTICRHVGRRYNVFALNRSAARLNEVRSTIHAFLDAARGAETIFPGYLRMAVLDSFFMASDLDDWHSHLQKLTAALTGAAPFSGPRVLLIGSPVYYPNFKIPMLLRRAGVEICGSIDSRTGQYEDVFAHKPEKGMEALAHYYFEHDSSSAFVWNEELMAAIRHYVAETKPDGIIWHVLKGQIEYDFELNRCEAYFEEKDLPVIRLETDYQYQDIEQLRIRIEAFGELMSQKRKERSHA
;
A
#
# COMPACT_ATOMS: atom_id res chain seq x y z
N MET A 1 -6.28 -13.68 15.73
CA MET A 1 -5.85 -14.88 15.00
C MET A 1 -6.94 -15.22 14.00
N LYS A 2 -6.61 -15.33 12.70
CA LYS A 2 -7.57 -15.74 11.67
C LYS A 2 -7.85 -17.23 11.80
N ASN A 3 -9.13 -17.61 12.03
CA ASN A 3 -9.61 -18.99 12.07
C ASN A 3 -11.11 -19.03 11.74
N GLU A 4 -11.67 -20.23 11.58
CA GLU A 4 -13.07 -20.45 11.20
C GLU A 4 -14.07 -19.75 12.15
N PHE A 5 -13.81 -19.75 13.45
CA PHE A 5 -14.69 -19.11 14.42
C PHE A 5 -14.70 -17.60 14.26
N THR A 6 -13.52 -16.98 14.14
CA THR A 6 -13.39 -15.52 13.93
C THR A 6 -13.91 -15.11 12.56
N TYR A 7 -13.75 -15.94 11.53
CA TYR A 7 -14.31 -15.70 10.21
C TYR A 7 -15.85 -15.67 10.23
N ARG A 8 -16.48 -16.65 10.86
CA ARG A 8 -17.97 -16.66 10.99
C ARG A 8 -18.49 -15.46 11.77
N GLY A 9 -17.80 -15.07 12.83
CA GLY A 9 -18.11 -13.83 13.56
C GLY A 9 -18.02 -12.61 12.65
N PHE A 10 -16.95 -12.49 11.87
CA PHE A 10 -16.76 -11.38 10.93
C PHE A 10 -17.85 -11.33 9.85
N VAL A 11 -18.23 -12.48 9.25
CA VAL A 11 -19.35 -12.55 8.28
C VAL A 11 -20.64 -12.03 8.89
N SER A 12 -20.95 -12.47 10.13
CA SER A 12 -22.18 -12.04 10.84
C SER A 12 -22.19 -10.54 11.12
N GLU A 13 -21.08 -9.98 11.60
CA GLU A 13 -20.98 -8.54 11.89
C GLU A 13 -21.04 -7.71 10.60
N LEU A 14 -20.40 -8.15 9.53
CA LEU A 14 -20.45 -7.47 8.24
C LEU A 14 -21.88 -7.46 7.65
N ASP A 15 -22.60 -8.60 7.71
CA ASP A 15 -23.99 -8.69 7.28
C ASP A 15 -24.88 -7.75 8.12
N HIS A 16 -24.70 -7.75 9.42
CA HIS A 16 -25.43 -6.85 10.33
C HIS A 16 -25.16 -5.36 10.00
N ALA A 17 -23.91 -5.00 9.80
CA ALA A 17 -23.51 -3.63 9.47
C ALA A 17 -24.14 -3.17 8.14
N ILE A 18 -24.03 -3.96 7.09
CA ILE A 18 -24.58 -3.62 5.78
C ILE A 18 -26.11 -3.49 5.82
N ARG A 19 -26.80 -4.41 6.48
CA ARG A 19 -28.27 -4.31 6.64
C ARG A 19 -28.69 -3.09 7.47
N THR A 20 -27.89 -2.73 8.47
CA THR A 20 -28.12 -1.54 9.29
C THR A 20 -27.95 -0.27 8.47
N ILE A 21 -26.89 -0.16 7.68
CA ILE A 21 -26.68 0.95 6.74
C ILE A 21 -27.84 1.03 5.74
N CYS A 22 -28.21 -0.09 5.12
CA CYS A 22 -29.33 -0.12 4.19
C CYS A 22 -30.62 0.42 4.80
N ARG A 23 -30.95 0.02 6.04
CA ARG A 23 -32.15 0.52 6.75
C ARG A 23 -32.08 2.04 7.00
N HIS A 24 -30.91 2.55 7.41
CA HIS A 24 -30.71 3.99 7.65
C HIS A 24 -30.91 4.84 6.39
N VAL A 25 -30.47 4.35 5.25
CA VAL A 25 -30.64 5.07 3.96
C VAL A 25 -31.97 4.73 3.27
N GLY A 26 -32.91 4.08 3.94
CA GLY A 26 -34.22 3.75 3.38
C GLY A 26 -34.19 2.70 2.25
N ARG A 27 -33.18 1.83 2.22
CA ARG A 27 -33.00 0.78 1.21
C ARG A 27 -33.09 -0.60 1.85
N ARG A 28 -33.43 -1.62 1.03
CA ARG A 28 -33.32 -3.03 1.43
C ARG A 28 -32.03 -3.62 0.91
N TYR A 29 -31.38 -4.46 1.71
CA TYR A 29 -30.25 -5.26 1.24
C TYR A 29 -30.66 -6.09 0.03
N ASN A 30 -29.81 -6.08 -0.99
CA ASN A 30 -30.03 -6.80 -2.25
C ASN A 30 -28.67 -7.36 -2.73
N VAL A 31 -28.57 -8.69 -2.78
CA VAL A 31 -27.34 -9.38 -3.20
C VAL A 31 -26.95 -9.08 -4.65
N PHE A 32 -27.91 -8.87 -5.54
CA PHE A 32 -27.60 -8.51 -6.94
C PHE A 32 -27.02 -7.10 -7.04
N ALA A 33 -27.51 -6.17 -6.23
CA ALA A 33 -26.94 -4.82 -6.16
C ALA A 33 -25.54 -4.87 -5.56
N LEU A 34 -25.30 -5.65 -4.49
CA LEU A 34 -23.97 -5.86 -3.91
C LEU A 34 -22.99 -6.42 -4.94
N ASN A 35 -23.36 -7.50 -5.64
CA ASN A 35 -22.51 -8.13 -6.64
C ASN A 35 -22.17 -7.18 -7.80
N ARG A 36 -23.13 -6.38 -8.25
CA ARG A 36 -22.90 -5.38 -9.29
C ARG A 36 -21.93 -4.28 -8.83
N SER A 37 -22.09 -3.80 -7.61
CA SER A 37 -21.18 -2.80 -7.03
C SER A 37 -19.77 -3.35 -6.85
N ALA A 38 -19.63 -4.60 -6.39
CA ALA A 38 -18.35 -5.26 -6.28
C ALA A 38 -17.68 -5.47 -7.65
N ALA A 39 -18.44 -5.90 -8.67
CA ALA A 39 -17.92 -6.03 -10.03
C ALA A 39 -17.42 -4.68 -10.58
N ARG A 40 -18.21 -3.60 -10.37
CA ARG A 40 -17.79 -2.25 -10.77
C ARG A 40 -16.52 -1.80 -10.06
N LEU A 41 -16.41 -2.09 -8.76
CA LEU A 41 -15.22 -1.77 -7.99
C LEU A 41 -13.99 -2.56 -8.47
N ASN A 42 -14.16 -3.81 -8.89
CA ASN A 42 -13.08 -4.62 -9.45
C ASN A 42 -12.57 -4.06 -10.79
N GLU A 43 -13.44 -3.48 -11.63
CA GLU A 43 -13.00 -2.76 -12.83
C GLU A 43 -12.09 -1.57 -12.48
N VAL A 44 -12.45 -0.82 -11.44
CA VAL A 44 -11.63 0.28 -10.94
C VAL A 44 -10.29 -0.23 -10.40
N ARG A 45 -10.31 -1.32 -9.62
CA ARG A 45 -9.07 -1.96 -9.09
C ARG A 45 -8.16 -2.45 -10.20
N SER A 46 -8.71 -3.03 -11.25
CA SER A 46 -7.92 -3.40 -12.44
C SER A 46 -7.24 -2.19 -13.08
N THR A 47 -7.91 -1.04 -13.13
CA THR A 47 -7.30 0.21 -13.61
C THR A 47 -6.24 0.74 -12.64
N ILE A 48 -6.41 0.55 -11.32
CA ILE A 48 -5.39 0.89 -10.32
C ILE A 48 -4.11 0.05 -10.57
N HIS A 49 -4.23 -1.24 -10.82
CA HIS A 49 -3.07 -2.08 -11.16
C HIS A 49 -2.37 -1.60 -12.44
N ALA A 50 -3.12 -1.33 -13.50
CA ALA A 50 -2.57 -0.78 -14.74
C ALA A 50 -1.87 0.58 -14.53
N PHE A 51 -2.44 1.44 -13.67
CA PHE A 51 -1.82 2.70 -13.27
C PHE A 51 -0.50 2.48 -12.49
N LEU A 52 -0.48 1.54 -11.54
CA LEU A 52 0.72 1.22 -10.76
C LEU A 52 1.85 0.73 -11.66
N ASP A 53 1.54 -0.09 -12.67
CA ASP A 53 2.51 -0.57 -13.65
C ASP A 53 3.06 0.57 -14.52
N ALA A 54 2.18 1.43 -15.05
CA ALA A 54 2.58 2.59 -15.84
C ALA A 54 3.43 3.58 -15.03
N ALA A 55 3.03 3.84 -13.77
CA ALA A 55 3.72 4.76 -12.88
C ALA A 55 5.11 4.28 -12.48
N ARG A 56 5.33 2.96 -12.35
CA ARG A 56 6.66 2.37 -12.14
C ARG A 56 7.61 2.60 -13.31
N GLY A 57 7.10 2.65 -14.52
CA GLY A 57 7.89 2.99 -15.71
C GLY A 57 8.13 4.49 -15.89
N ALA A 58 7.48 5.35 -15.13
CA ALA A 58 7.43 6.80 -15.31
C ALA A 58 7.99 7.59 -14.11
N GLU A 59 8.76 6.98 -13.24
CA GLU A 59 9.21 7.55 -11.95
C GLU A 59 9.99 8.88 -12.10
N THR A 60 10.59 9.16 -13.25
CA THR A 60 11.28 10.42 -13.53
C THR A 60 10.33 11.62 -13.58
N ILE A 61 9.14 11.44 -14.16
CA ILE A 61 8.12 12.49 -14.32
C ILE A 61 6.97 12.34 -13.33
N PHE A 62 6.76 11.12 -12.80
CA PHE A 62 5.69 10.79 -11.87
C PHE A 62 6.25 10.03 -10.65
N PRO A 63 6.88 10.75 -9.70
CA PRO A 63 7.53 10.14 -8.56
C PRO A 63 6.54 9.45 -7.60
N GLY A 64 7.04 8.51 -6.80
CA GLY A 64 6.25 7.64 -5.93
C GLY A 64 5.34 8.37 -4.96
N TYR A 65 5.69 9.57 -4.49
CA TYR A 65 4.80 10.34 -3.62
C TYR A 65 3.51 10.80 -4.34
N LEU A 66 3.57 11.07 -5.65
CA LEU A 66 2.36 11.37 -6.45
C LEU A 66 1.52 10.11 -6.65
N ARG A 67 2.17 8.96 -6.86
CA ARG A 67 1.48 7.68 -6.92
C ARG A 67 0.70 7.40 -5.62
N MET A 68 1.33 7.63 -4.46
CA MET A 68 0.67 7.52 -3.16
C MET A 68 -0.53 8.47 -3.05
N ALA A 69 -0.39 9.73 -3.48
CA ALA A 69 -1.48 10.70 -3.47
C ALA A 69 -2.68 10.28 -4.34
N VAL A 70 -2.42 9.68 -5.50
CA VAL A 70 -3.47 9.14 -6.37
C VAL A 70 -4.18 7.97 -5.69
N LEU A 71 -3.45 7.06 -5.06
CA LEU A 71 -4.05 5.94 -4.32
C LEU A 71 -4.88 6.43 -3.12
N ASP A 72 -4.40 7.45 -2.38
CA ASP A 72 -5.17 8.07 -1.29
C ASP A 72 -6.47 8.67 -1.79
N SER A 73 -6.47 9.30 -2.96
CA SER A 73 -7.64 9.95 -3.53
C SER A 73 -8.77 8.97 -3.88
N PHE A 74 -8.46 7.69 -4.11
CA PHE A 74 -9.47 6.63 -4.30
C PHE A 74 -10.45 6.54 -3.13
N PHE A 75 -9.93 6.62 -1.90
CA PHE A 75 -10.77 6.54 -0.68
C PHE A 75 -11.55 7.83 -0.40
N MET A 76 -11.22 8.91 -1.10
CA MET A 76 -11.84 10.23 -0.93
C MET A 76 -12.76 10.60 -2.11
N ALA A 77 -12.86 9.74 -3.12
CA ALA A 77 -13.65 10.00 -4.30
C ALA A 77 -15.15 10.07 -3.97
N SER A 78 -15.77 11.20 -4.25
CA SER A 78 -17.24 11.36 -4.12
C SER A 78 -18.02 10.76 -5.30
N ASP A 79 -17.37 10.70 -6.47
CA ASP A 79 -17.86 10.07 -7.69
C ASP A 79 -16.79 9.10 -8.21
N LEU A 80 -17.08 7.79 -8.09
CA LEU A 80 -16.14 6.75 -8.46
C LEU A 80 -15.96 6.64 -9.99
N ASP A 81 -16.99 6.92 -10.77
CA ASP A 81 -16.93 6.82 -12.23
C ASP A 81 -16.10 7.98 -12.81
N ASP A 82 -16.26 9.18 -12.28
CA ASP A 82 -15.44 10.32 -12.64
C ASP A 82 -13.98 10.10 -12.25
N TRP A 83 -13.73 9.68 -11.02
CA TRP A 83 -12.37 9.33 -10.55
C TRP A 83 -11.71 8.27 -11.44
N HIS A 84 -12.45 7.20 -11.77
CA HIS A 84 -11.97 6.13 -12.64
C HIS A 84 -11.58 6.65 -14.04
N SER A 85 -12.43 7.50 -14.63
CA SER A 85 -12.13 8.14 -15.91
C SER A 85 -10.84 8.96 -15.89
N HIS A 86 -10.61 9.72 -14.81
CA HIS A 86 -9.39 10.49 -14.63
C HIS A 86 -8.16 9.58 -14.46
N LEU A 87 -8.28 8.49 -13.72
CA LEU A 87 -7.19 7.53 -13.55
C LEU A 87 -6.80 6.89 -14.89
N GLN A 88 -7.77 6.52 -15.74
CA GLN A 88 -7.50 5.97 -17.08
C GLN A 88 -6.72 6.97 -17.95
N LYS A 89 -7.10 8.25 -17.95
CA LYS A 89 -6.40 9.31 -18.68
C LYS A 89 -4.98 9.50 -18.16
N LEU A 90 -4.81 9.52 -16.84
CA LEU A 90 -3.49 9.62 -16.22
C LEU A 90 -2.62 8.42 -16.59
N THR A 91 -3.14 7.21 -16.49
CA THR A 91 -2.42 5.98 -16.87
C THR A 91 -1.91 6.05 -18.30
N ALA A 92 -2.74 6.46 -19.24
CA ALA A 92 -2.36 6.62 -20.63
C ALA A 92 -1.26 7.68 -20.84
N ALA A 93 -1.30 8.78 -20.06
CA ALA A 93 -0.31 9.85 -20.15
C ALA A 93 1.08 9.46 -19.60
N LEU A 94 1.17 8.44 -18.76
CA LEU A 94 2.44 7.96 -18.20
C LEU A 94 3.20 7.01 -19.12
N THR A 95 2.57 6.53 -20.19
CA THR A 95 3.17 5.56 -21.12
C THR A 95 4.37 6.17 -21.84
N GLY A 96 5.50 5.46 -21.86
CA GLY A 96 6.72 5.85 -22.60
C GLY A 96 7.68 6.79 -21.87
N ALA A 97 7.43 7.08 -20.60
CA ALA A 97 8.39 7.79 -19.76
C ALA A 97 9.54 6.87 -19.30
N ALA A 98 10.62 7.47 -18.80
CA ALA A 98 11.77 6.72 -18.33
C ALA A 98 11.69 6.38 -16.83
N PRO A 99 12.14 5.18 -16.42
CA PRO A 99 12.27 4.84 -15.01
C PRO A 99 13.36 5.66 -14.33
N PHE A 100 13.27 5.76 -13.01
CA PHE A 100 14.30 6.44 -12.21
C PHE A 100 15.57 5.59 -12.12
N SER A 101 16.73 6.22 -12.26
CA SER A 101 18.03 5.54 -12.25
C SER A 101 18.76 5.54 -10.91
N GLY A 102 18.28 6.33 -9.93
CA GLY A 102 18.87 6.42 -8.58
C GLY A 102 18.43 5.30 -7.64
N PRO A 103 18.83 5.39 -6.35
CA PRO A 103 18.40 4.44 -5.32
C PRO A 103 16.89 4.41 -5.15
N ARG A 104 16.34 3.23 -4.92
CA ARG A 104 14.90 2.98 -4.81
C ARG A 104 14.58 2.31 -3.47
N VAL A 105 13.53 2.75 -2.80
CA VAL A 105 13.11 2.19 -1.52
C VAL A 105 11.67 1.67 -1.58
N LEU A 106 11.42 0.61 -0.82
CA LEU A 106 10.08 0.20 -0.46
C LEU A 106 9.72 0.84 0.89
N LEU A 107 8.62 1.59 0.93
CA LEU A 107 8.11 2.24 2.14
C LEU A 107 7.09 1.32 2.81
N ILE A 108 7.38 0.88 4.04
CA ILE A 108 6.55 -0.09 4.76
C ILE A 108 6.19 0.48 6.13
N GLY A 109 5.00 0.20 6.61
CA GLY A 109 4.60 0.49 7.99
C GLY A 109 3.35 1.36 8.12
N SER A 110 3.40 2.33 9.01
CA SER A 110 2.27 3.24 9.25
C SER A 110 1.88 3.98 7.97
N PRO A 111 0.58 4.08 7.66
CA PRO A 111 0.13 4.78 6.46
C PRO A 111 0.61 6.23 6.41
N VAL A 112 0.98 6.68 5.23
CA VAL A 112 1.27 8.09 4.95
C VAL A 112 0.11 8.68 4.20
N TYR A 113 -0.57 9.66 4.81
CA TYR A 113 -1.76 10.30 4.24
C TYR A 113 -1.45 11.72 3.77
N TYR A 114 -2.07 12.10 2.66
CA TYR A 114 -2.10 13.51 2.24
C TYR A 114 -2.80 14.36 3.34
N PRO A 115 -2.28 15.56 3.67
CA PRO A 115 -1.15 16.28 3.06
C PRO A 115 0.22 16.00 3.70
N ASN A 116 0.35 15.07 4.64
CA ASN A 116 1.61 14.83 5.36
C ASN A 116 2.58 13.94 4.56
N PHE A 117 3.12 14.45 3.47
CA PHE A 117 4.14 13.77 2.67
C PHE A 117 5.58 14.10 3.10
N LYS A 118 5.81 14.37 4.38
CA LYS A 118 7.13 14.72 4.94
C LYS A 118 8.21 13.73 4.52
N ILE A 119 8.06 12.44 4.82
CA ILE A 119 9.02 11.38 4.45
C ILE A 119 9.16 11.24 2.93
N PRO A 120 8.10 11.07 2.13
CA PRO A 120 8.21 10.99 0.68
C PRO A 120 8.94 12.19 0.03
N MET A 121 8.67 13.39 0.52
CA MET A 121 9.33 14.60 0.03
C MET A 121 10.82 14.66 0.39
N LEU A 122 11.20 14.23 1.59
CA LEU A 122 12.59 14.15 2.01
C LEU A 122 13.37 13.12 1.20
N LEU A 123 12.79 11.95 0.94
CA LEU A 123 13.37 10.93 0.07
C LEU A 123 13.63 11.47 -1.33
N ARG A 124 12.64 12.13 -1.93
CA ARG A 124 12.81 12.74 -3.26
C ARG A 124 13.92 13.77 -3.30
N ARG A 125 14.04 14.63 -2.26
CA ARG A 125 15.12 15.62 -2.14
C ARG A 125 16.49 14.98 -1.99
N ALA A 126 16.58 13.83 -1.30
CA ALA A 126 17.79 13.04 -1.17
C ALA A 126 18.15 12.23 -2.44
N GLY A 127 17.38 12.37 -3.53
CA GLY A 127 17.60 11.60 -4.74
C GLY A 127 17.23 10.11 -4.60
N VAL A 128 16.32 9.79 -3.70
CA VAL A 128 15.80 8.44 -3.46
C VAL A 128 14.36 8.36 -3.91
N GLU A 129 14.02 7.30 -4.66
CA GLU A 129 12.67 7.10 -5.18
C GLU A 129 11.91 6.02 -4.39
N ILE A 130 10.62 6.24 -4.15
CA ILE A 130 9.72 5.23 -3.57
C ILE A 130 9.22 4.34 -4.69
N CYS A 131 9.70 3.10 -4.79
CA CYS A 131 9.27 2.14 -5.81
C CYS A 131 7.98 1.39 -5.45
N GLY A 132 7.60 1.40 -4.19
CA GLY A 132 6.36 0.81 -3.68
C GLY A 132 6.07 1.25 -2.26
N SER A 133 4.82 1.06 -1.82
CA SER A 133 4.42 1.27 -0.43
C SER A 133 3.55 0.13 0.06
N ILE A 134 3.77 -0.30 1.29
CA ILE A 134 2.99 -1.34 1.97
C ILE A 134 2.51 -0.78 3.30
N ASP A 135 1.21 -0.65 3.43
CA ASP A 135 0.52 -0.27 4.66
C ASP A 135 -0.78 -1.08 4.82
N SER A 136 -1.59 -0.77 5.79
CA SER A 136 -2.87 -1.45 6.06
C SER A 136 -3.89 -1.41 4.90
N ARG A 137 -3.63 -0.64 3.84
CA ARG A 137 -4.52 -0.53 2.67
C ARG A 137 -4.05 -1.37 1.48
N THR A 138 -2.86 -1.94 1.55
CA THR A 138 -2.21 -2.60 0.39
C THR A 138 -3.07 -3.70 -0.22
N GLY A 139 -3.75 -4.52 0.60
CA GLY A 139 -4.64 -5.58 0.13
C GLY A 139 -5.99 -5.11 -0.43
N GLN A 140 -6.32 -3.81 -0.35
CA GLN A 140 -7.66 -3.31 -0.70
C GLN A 140 -7.86 -3.07 -2.21
N TYR A 141 -6.83 -3.33 -3.01
CA TYR A 141 -6.89 -3.18 -4.48
C TYR A 141 -7.08 -4.51 -5.22
N GLU A 142 -7.15 -5.63 -4.51
CA GLU A 142 -7.34 -6.95 -5.10
C GLU A 142 -8.80 -7.22 -5.53
N ASP A 143 -9.01 -8.20 -6.42
CA ASP A 143 -10.34 -8.59 -6.89
C ASP A 143 -11.15 -9.27 -5.78
N VAL A 144 -12.33 -8.74 -5.44
CA VAL A 144 -13.24 -9.31 -4.43
C VAL A 144 -13.63 -10.76 -4.73
N PHE A 145 -13.69 -11.15 -6.01
CA PHE A 145 -14.14 -12.48 -6.42
C PHE A 145 -13.00 -13.43 -6.77
N ALA A 146 -11.73 -13.01 -6.63
CA ALA A 146 -10.57 -13.81 -7.06
C ALA A 146 -10.53 -15.21 -6.41
N HIS A 147 -10.95 -15.32 -5.15
CA HIS A 147 -10.86 -16.55 -4.37
C HIS A 147 -12.21 -17.17 -4.00
N LYS A 148 -13.33 -16.53 -4.32
CA LYS A 148 -14.68 -17.02 -4.05
C LYS A 148 -15.55 -16.84 -5.28
N PRO A 149 -15.83 -17.92 -6.03
CA PRO A 149 -16.77 -17.88 -7.14
C PRO A 149 -18.22 -17.66 -6.65
N GLU A 150 -18.53 -18.02 -5.41
CA GLU A 150 -19.80 -17.67 -4.78
C GLU A 150 -19.79 -16.18 -4.45
N LYS A 151 -20.72 -15.48 -5.03
CA LYS A 151 -20.89 -14.03 -4.89
C LYS A 151 -21.70 -13.68 -3.65
N GLY A 152 -21.74 -12.41 -3.32
CA GLY A 152 -22.54 -11.89 -2.22
C GLY A 152 -21.74 -11.60 -0.95
N MET A 153 -22.41 -11.72 0.19
CA MET A 153 -21.82 -11.35 1.49
C MET A 153 -20.58 -12.18 1.86
N GLU A 154 -20.61 -13.48 1.59
CA GLU A 154 -19.49 -14.36 1.90
C GLU A 154 -18.24 -14.02 1.09
N ALA A 155 -18.38 -13.72 -0.20
CA ALA A 155 -17.25 -13.31 -1.04
C ALA A 155 -16.65 -12.00 -0.55
N LEU A 156 -17.50 -11.04 -0.18
CA LEU A 156 -17.07 -9.75 0.37
C LEU A 156 -16.38 -9.93 1.72
N ALA A 157 -16.94 -10.76 2.61
CA ALA A 157 -16.36 -11.05 3.91
C ALA A 157 -15.00 -11.76 3.77
N HIS A 158 -14.91 -12.74 2.87
CA HIS A 158 -13.66 -13.45 2.59
C HIS A 158 -12.58 -12.47 2.11
N TYR A 159 -12.91 -11.59 1.19
CA TYR A 159 -12.00 -10.57 0.69
C TYR A 159 -11.41 -9.71 1.82
N TYR A 160 -12.24 -9.09 2.64
CA TYR A 160 -11.75 -8.24 3.73
C TYR A 160 -11.08 -9.02 4.87
N PHE A 161 -11.45 -10.26 5.10
CA PHE A 161 -10.85 -11.08 6.15
C PHE A 161 -9.47 -11.60 5.76
N GLU A 162 -9.27 -11.98 4.50
CA GLU A 162 -8.01 -12.57 4.03
C GLU A 162 -6.98 -11.52 3.56
N HIS A 163 -7.43 -10.40 2.99
CA HIS A 163 -6.52 -9.39 2.41
C HIS A 163 -6.18 -8.24 3.36
N ASP A 164 -6.45 -8.38 4.65
CA ASP A 164 -6.03 -7.40 5.64
C ASP A 164 -4.59 -7.66 6.09
N SER A 165 -3.66 -6.80 5.67
CA SER A 165 -2.26 -6.79 6.06
C SER A 165 -1.97 -5.86 7.25
N SER A 166 -3.01 -5.42 7.97
CA SER A 166 -2.87 -4.53 9.10
C SER A 166 -2.03 -5.14 10.23
N SER A 167 -1.15 -4.35 10.83
CA SER A 167 -0.37 -4.72 12.03
C SER A 167 -1.23 -5.03 13.26
N ALA A 168 -2.55 -4.78 13.21
CA ALA A 168 -3.49 -5.17 14.26
C ALA A 168 -3.69 -6.70 14.37
N PHE A 169 -3.30 -7.47 13.34
CA PHE A 169 -3.40 -8.92 13.37
C PHE A 169 -2.12 -9.58 13.84
N VAL A 170 -2.21 -10.45 14.83
CA VAL A 170 -1.11 -11.31 15.28
C VAL A 170 -0.84 -12.41 14.25
N TRP A 171 0.44 -12.69 13.96
CA TRP A 171 0.86 -13.64 12.92
C TRP A 171 0.41 -13.19 11.52
N ASN A 172 0.78 -11.99 11.17
CA ASN A 172 0.41 -11.32 9.91
C ASN A 172 1.20 -11.89 8.72
N GLU A 173 0.81 -13.06 8.24
CA GLU A 173 1.43 -13.69 7.07
C GLU A 173 1.12 -12.92 5.77
N GLU A 174 0.00 -12.20 5.71
CA GLU A 174 -0.38 -11.37 4.57
C GLU A 174 0.60 -10.20 4.39
N LEU A 175 1.05 -9.58 5.47
CA LEU A 175 2.09 -8.55 5.41
C LEU A 175 3.40 -9.13 4.86
N MET A 176 3.81 -10.30 5.35
CA MET A 176 5.02 -10.97 4.84
C MET A 176 4.88 -11.38 3.37
N ALA A 177 3.70 -11.85 2.96
CA ALA A 177 3.43 -12.18 1.56
C ALA A 177 3.50 -10.92 0.67
N ALA A 178 2.89 -9.81 1.12
CA ALA A 178 2.97 -8.52 0.42
C ALA A 178 4.43 -8.03 0.32
N ILE A 179 5.21 -8.10 1.40
CA ILE A 179 6.62 -7.71 1.40
C ILE A 179 7.41 -8.52 0.38
N ARG A 180 7.28 -9.86 0.40
CA ARG A 180 7.98 -10.74 -0.56
C ARG A 180 7.60 -10.43 -2.00
N HIS A 181 6.31 -10.22 -2.25
CA HIS A 181 5.80 -9.86 -3.57
C HIS A 181 6.39 -8.53 -4.06
N TYR A 182 6.27 -7.47 -3.27
CA TYR A 182 6.78 -6.14 -3.65
C TYR A 182 8.30 -6.11 -3.80
N VAL A 183 9.05 -6.80 -2.94
CA VAL A 183 10.52 -6.92 -3.05
C VAL A 183 10.90 -7.62 -4.36
N ALA A 184 10.23 -8.71 -4.71
CA ALA A 184 10.50 -9.44 -5.95
C ALA A 184 10.18 -8.60 -7.21
N GLU A 185 9.08 -7.85 -7.17
CA GLU A 185 8.56 -7.08 -8.28
C GLU A 185 9.31 -5.76 -8.47
N THR A 186 9.54 -5.00 -7.40
CA THR A 186 10.12 -3.65 -7.48
C THR A 186 11.63 -3.62 -7.33
N LYS A 187 12.23 -4.69 -6.79
CA LYS A 187 13.69 -4.81 -6.56
C LYS A 187 14.27 -3.56 -5.90
N PRO A 188 13.84 -3.22 -4.69
CA PRO A 188 14.31 -2.03 -3.97
C PRO A 188 15.79 -2.18 -3.59
N ASP A 189 16.48 -1.06 -3.42
CA ASP A 189 17.84 -1.01 -2.88
C ASP A 189 17.85 -0.97 -1.35
N GLY A 190 16.73 -0.65 -0.72
CA GLY A 190 16.56 -0.63 0.74
C GLY A 190 15.10 -0.45 1.16
N ILE A 191 14.89 -0.54 2.46
CA ILE A 191 13.58 -0.47 3.11
C ILE A 191 13.52 0.75 4.03
N ILE A 192 12.47 1.55 3.89
CA ILE A 192 12.06 2.53 4.89
C ILE A 192 10.93 1.90 5.72
N TRP A 193 11.20 1.66 7.00
CA TRP A 193 10.18 1.22 7.94
C TRP A 193 9.64 2.43 8.69
N HIS A 194 8.44 2.87 8.30
CA HIS A 194 7.80 4.06 8.85
C HIS A 194 6.90 3.70 10.04
N VAL A 195 7.10 4.38 11.16
CA VAL A 195 6.28 4.22 12.37
C VAL A 195 5.78 5.58 12.83
N LEU A 196 4.48 5.74 12.96
CA LEU A 196 3.92 6.89 13.67
C LEU A 196 4.11 6.71 15.18
N LYS A 197 4.47 7.77 15.88
CA LYS A 197 4.64 7.75 17.33
C LYS A 197 3.43 7.14 18.02
N GLY A 198 3.68 6.11 18.83
CA GLY A 198 2.65 5.38 19.56
C GLY A 198 2.10 4.15 18.85
N GLN A 199 2.48 3.89 17.61
CA GLN A 199 2.06 2.69 16.86
C GLN A 199 3.12 1.57 16.99
N ILE A 200 3.30 1.07 18.22
CA ILE A 200 4.32 0.07 18.57
C ILE A 200 4.10 -1.29 17.88
N GLU A 201 2.91 -1.57 17.41
CA GLU A 201 2.57 -2.79 16.68
C GLU A 201 3.41 -2.97 15.42
N TYR A 202 3.82 -1.87 14.78
CA TYR A 202 4.72 -1.93 13.62
C TYR A 202 6.15 -2.34 14.00
N ASP A 203 6.59 -2.09 15.23
CA ASP A 203 7.91 -2.54 15.69
C ASP A 203 7.94 -4.06 15.88
N PHE A 204 6.85 -4.68 16.33
CA PHE A 204 6.75 -6.13 16.40
C PHE A 204 6.81 -6.77 15.01
N GLU A 205 6.15 -6.16 14.03
CA GLU A 205 6.19 -6.65 12.64
C GLU A 205 7.57 -6.44 12.02
N LEU A 206 8.28 -5.35 12.31
CA LEU A 206 9.66 -5.14 11.85
C LEU A 206 10.57 -6.28 12.30
N ASN A 207 10.56 -6.60 13.60
CA ASN A 207 11.37 -7.69 14.15
C ASN A 207 11.14 -9.04 13.45
N ARG A 208 9.90 -9.30 13.01
CA ARG A 208 9.56 -10.51 12.24
C ARG A 208 10.12 -10.49 10.82
N CYS A 209 10.28 -9.31 10.23
CA CYS A 209 10.74 -9.12 8.86
C CYS A 209 12.26 -9.03 8.74
N GLU A 210 13.00 -8.73 9.82
CA GLU A 210 14.43 -8.47 9.80
C GLU A 210 15.25 -9.60 9.16
N ALA A 211 15.00 -10.85 9.55
CA ALA A 211 15.70 -12.01 8.98
C ALA A 211 15.52 -12.12 7.46
N TYR A 212 14.34 -11.79 6.94
CA TYR A 212 14.10 -11.77 5.51
C TYR A 212 14.86 -10.64 4.80
N PHE A 213 14.91 -9.46 5.39
CA PHE A 213 15.65 -8.34 4.80
C PHE A 213 17.15 -8.60 4.80
N GLU A 214 17.68 -9.22 5.86
CA GLU A 214 19.08 -9.66 5.94
C GLU A 214 19.40 -10.72 4.87
N GLU A 215 18.56 -11.75 4.71
CA GLU A 215 18.71 -12.75 3.64
C GLU A 215 18.78 -12.12 2.25
N LYS A 216 18.03 -11.05 2.01
CA LYS A 216 18.00 -10.34 0.73
C LYS A 216 19.06 -9.25 0.59
N ASP A 217 19.96 -9.08 1.56
CA ASP A 217 20.93 -7.97 1.62
C ASP A 217 20.27 -6.60 1.44
N LEU A 218 19.08 -6.41 2.00
CA LEU A 218 18.33 -5.17 1.94
C LEU A 218 18.57 -4.36 3.23
N PRO A 219 19.26 -3.23 3.16
CA PRO A 219 19.39 -2.34 4.31
C PRO A 219 18.01 -1.78 4.71
N VAL A 220 17.81 -1.67 6.01
CA VAL A 220 16.57 -1.14 6.61
C VAL A 220 16.87 0.07 7.45
N ILE A 221 16.06 1.11 7.32
CA ILE A 221 16.05 2.22 8.27
C ILE A 221 14.65 2.36 8.86
N ARG A 222 14.55 2.30 10.19
CA ARG A 222 13.33 2.62 10.93
C ARG A 222 13.24 4.12 11.16
N LEU A 223 12.17 4.75 10.67
CA LEU A 223 11.87 6.17 10.86
C LEU A 223 10.61 6.30 11.70
N GLU A 224 10.76 6.78 12.93
CA GLU A 224 9.64 7.15 13.78
C GLU A 224 9.40 8.65 13.69
N THR A 225 8.15 9.04 13.50
CA THR A 225 7.74 10.44 13.34
C THR A 225 6.28 10.64 13.75
N ASP A 226 5.83 11.88 13.75
CA ASP A 226 4.44 12.29 13.90
C ASP A 226 4.01 13.24 12.78
N TYR A 227 2.84 13.84 12.90
CA TYR A 227 2.35 14.81 11.91
C TYR A 227 2.96 16.22 12.05
N GLN A 228 3.80 16.45 13.07
CA GLN A 228 4.49 17.72 13.27
C GLN A 228 5.77 17.79 12.42
N TYR A 229 6.21 19.02 12.12
CA TYR A 229 7.42 19.25 11.31
C TYR A 229 8.68 19.50 12.14
N GLN A 230 8.62 19.37 13.46
CA GLN A 230 9.74 19.66 14.36
C GLN A 230 10.92 18.73 14.17
N ASP A 231 10.71 17.51 13.71
CA ASP A 231 11.71 16.47 13.50
C ASP A 231 12.28 16.44 12.05
N ILE A 232 11.87 17.39 11.19
CA ILE A 232 12.17 17.33 9.75
C ILE A 232 13.68 17.30 9.45
N GLU A 233 14.49 18.07 10.19
CA GLU A 233 15.94 18.10 9.98
C GLU A 233 16.62 16.81 10.44
N GLN A 234 16.15 16.22 11.53
CA GLN A 234 16.65 14.92 11.99
C GLN A 234 16.33 13.81 10.97
N LEU A 235 15.10 13.81 10.45
CA LEU A 235 14.68 12.87 9.41
C LEU A 235 15.47 13.08 8.12
N ARG A 236 15.71 14.33 7.72
CA ARG A 236 16.49 14.67 6.53
C ARG A 236 17.89 14.07 6.58
N ILE A 237 18.62 14.32 7.67
CA ILE A 237 20.00 13.81 7.86
C ILE A 237 20.02 12.28 7.77
N ARG A 238 19.08 11.59 8.42
CA ARG A 238 19.00 10.13 8.41
C ARG A 238 18.67 9.57 7.02
N ILE A 239 17.77 10.21 6.31
CA ILE A 239 17.37 9.81 4.95
C ILE A 239 18.52 10.05 3.95
N GLU A 240 19.23 11.17 4.04
CA GLU A 240 20.38 11.46 3.19
C GLU A 240 21.48 10.42 3.39
N ALA A 241 21.86 10.14 4.64
CA ALA A 241 22.87 9.11 4.98
C ALA A 241 22.45 7.71 4.47
N PHE A 242 21.17 7.37 4.57
CA PHE A 242 20.65 6.10 4.06
C PHE A 242 20.69 6.05 2.52
N GLY A 243 20.39 7.16 1.84
CA GLY A 243 20.51 7.29 0.39
C GLY A 243 21.95 7.11 -0.11
N GLU A 244 22.94 7.66 0.62
CA GLU A 244 24.35 7.46 0.33
C GLU A 244 24.77 6.00 0.49
N LEU A 245 24.37 5.33 1.58
CA LEU A 245 24.61 3.90 1.81
C LEU A 245 24.09 3.04 0.66
N MET A 246 22.85 3.26 0.23
CA MET A 246 22.25 2.51 -0.90
C MET A 246 22.99 2.79 -2.21
N SER A 247 23.38 4.04 -2.46
CA SER A 247 24.14 4.42 -3.64
C SER A 247 25.50 3.74 -3.70
N GLN A 248 26.17 3.59 -2.56
CA GLN A 248 27.42 2.86 -2.47
C GLN A 248 27.24 1.36 -2.74
N LYS A 249 26.26 0.71 -2.08
CA LYS A 249 25.95 -0.70 -2.32
C LYS A 249 25.60 -0.99 -3.78
N ARG A 250 24.87 -0.09 -4.46
CA ARG A 250 24.59 -0.24 -5.88
C ARG A 250 25.85 -0.23 -6.75
N LYS A 251 26.80 0.65 -6.46
CA LYS A 251 28.09 0.70 -7.17
C LYS A 251 28.88 -0.60 -6.99
N GLU A 252 28.94 -1.10 -5.76
CA GLU A 252 29.61 -2.36 -5.43
C GLU A 252 29.01 -3.54 -6.20
N ARG A 253 27.66 -3.66 -6.23
CA ARG A 253 26.95 -4.70 -7.00
C ARG A 253 27.14 -4.59 -8.52
N SER A 254 27.36 -3.38 -9.05
CA SER A 254 27.60 -3.18 -10.48
C SER A 254 29.03 -3.51 -10.94
N HIS A 255 29.96 -3.67 -10.00
CA HIS A 255 31.35 -3.99 -10.27
C HIS A 255 31.72 -5.45 -9.91
N ALA A 256 30.79 -6.19 -9.29
CA ALA A 256 30.92 -7.62 -8.97
C ALA A 256 30.31 -8.51 -10.07
#